data_fbecb2c46ef4b15a056f74fed697f2a1
#
_entry.id   fbecb2c46ef4b15a056f74fed697f2a1
#
_cell.length_a   1.000
_cell.length_b   1.000
_cell.length_c   1.000
_cell.angle_alpha   90.00
_cell.angle_beta   90.00
_cell.angle_gamma   90.00
#
_symmetry.space_group_name_H-M   'P 1'
#
loop_
_entity.id
_entity.type
_entity.pdbx_description
1 polymer ?
#
loop_
_entity_poly.entity_id
_entity_poly.type
_entity_poly.pdbx_seq_one_letter_code
_entity_poly.pdbx_strand_id
1 'polypeptide(L)'
;YYLKALSYYEQISDVARDQKMTELALAALQEVIKRFPESEFARDAKVKIDLTYDHLAGKEMEIGRFYLSQKYYLAAINRFRTVVDRYETTTHVPEALHRLTEAYLALGITGEARKTAAVLGHNFPGSDWYEDSFQLFEGKPNAQVVDEPWYKVW
;
A
#
# COMPACT_ATOMS: atom_id res chain seq x y z
N TYR A 1 -22.51 -16.86 -12.19
CA TYR A 1 -21.76 -16.07 -11.22
C TYR A 1 -20.69 -15.20 -11.90
N TYR A 2 -19.79 -15.79 -12.69
CA TYR A 2 -18.71 -15.06 -13.34
C TYR A 2 -19.19 -13.94 -14.27
N LEU A 3 -20.16 -14.20 -15.14
CA LEU A 3 -20.73 -13.17 -16.03
C LEU A 3 -21.39 -12.01 -15.28
N LYS A 4 -21.98 -12.27 -14.11
CA LYS A 4 -22.50 -11.22 -13.23
C LYS A 4 -21.35 -10.36 -12.67
N ALA A 5 -20.27 -11.01 -12.22
CA ALA A 5 -19.10 -10.30 -11.71
C ALA A 5 -18.45 -9.44 -12.81
N LEU A 6 -18.31 -10.00 -14.01
CA LEU A 6 -17.77 -9.30 -15.17
C LEU A 6 -18.62 -8.09 -15.55
N SER A 7 -19.96 -8.23 -15.53
CA SER A 7 -20.88 -7.13 -15.82
C SER A 7 -20.70 -5.95 -14.85
N TYR A 8 -20.47 -6.19 -13.58
CA TYR A 8 -20.17 -5.11 -12.64
C TYR A 8 -18.76 -4.53 -12.88
N TYR A 9 -17.78 -5.38 -13.15
CA TYR A 9 -16.39 -4.95 -13.38
C TYR A 9 -16.28 -4.05 -14.62
N GLU A 10 -16.94 -4.39 -15.71
CA GLU A 10 -16.91 -3.61 -16.95
C GLU A 10 -17.65 -2.26 -16.86
N GLN A 11 -18.48 -2.08 -15.84
CA GLN A 11 -19.14 -0.80 -15.58
C GLN A 11 -18.25 0.18 -14.79
N ILE A 12 -17.09 -0.26 -14.30
CA ILE A 12 -16.18 0.61 -13.59
C ILE A 12 -15.40 1.45 -14.61
N SER A 13 -15.70 2.73 -14.70
CA SER A 13 -14.93 3.67 -15.51
C SER A 13 -13.74 4.26 -14.72
N ASP A 14 -13.90 4.44 -13.41
CA ASP A 14 -12.88 4.88 -12.47
C ASP A 14 -13.13 4.23 -11.11
N VAL A 15 -12.18 3.41 -10.64
CA VAL A 15 -12.32 2.65 -9.38
C VAL A 15 -12.51 3.53 -8.14
N ALA A 16 -11.96 4.73 -8.13
CA ALA A 16 -12.11 5.66 -7.01
C ALA A 16 -13.41 6.47 -7.06
N ARG A 17 -13.94 6.70 -8.25
CA ARG A 17 -15.19 7.43 -8.49
C ARG A 17 -16.41 6.53 -8.36
N ASP A 18 -16.30 5.31 -8.93
CA ASP A 18 -17.41 4.36 -9.04
C ASP A 18 -17.39 3.35 -7.87
N GLN A 19 -17.27 3.85 -6.64
CA GLN A 19 -17.09 3.01 -5.44
C GLN A 19 -18.13 1.89 -5.33
N LYS A 20 -19.41 2.21 -5.56
CA LYS A 20 -20.48 1.21 -5.46
C LYS A 20 -20.31 0.08 -6.48
N MET A 21 -19.96 0.39 -7.74
CA MET A 21 -19.74 -0.63 -8.76
C MET A 21 -18.47 -1.42 -8.46
N THR A 22 -17.43 -0.76 -7.97
CA THR A 22 -16.18 -1.41 -7.54
C THR A 22 -16.44 -2.41 -6.40
N GLU A 23 -17.21 -2.04 -5.37
CA GLU A 23 -17.57 -2.94 -4.28
C GLU A 23 -18.39 -4.14 -4.75
N LEU A 24 -19.38 -3.91 -5.62
CA LEU A 24 -20.21 -4.98 -6.20
C LEU A 24 -19.39 -5.93 -7.06
N ALA A 25 -18.48 -5.39 -7.87
CA ALA A 25 -17.58 -6.19 -8.69
C ALA A 25 -16.64 -7.04 -7.83
N LEU A 26 -15.99 -6.45 -6.83
CA LEU A 26 -15.10 -7.16 -5.91
C LEU A 26 -15.83 -8.28 -5.15
N ALA A 27 -17.00 -7.99 -4.60
CA ALA A 27 -17.80 -8.99 -3.89
C ALA A 27 -18.23 -10.15 -4.82
N ALA A 28 -18.65 -9.84 -6.04
CA ALA A 28 -19.05 -10.86 -7.02
C ALA A 28 -17.85 -11.68 -7.53
N LEU A 29 -16.68 -11.06 -7.74
CA LEU A 29 -15.44 -11.76 -8.11
C LEU A 29 -14.96 -12.69 -6.99
N GLN A 30 -15.01 -12.22 -5.73
CA GLN A 30 -14.67 -13.04 -4.57
C GLN A 30 -15.62 -14.25 -4.43
N GLU A 31 -16.90 -14.08 -4.72
CA GLU A 31 -17.87 -15.20 -4.72
C GLU A 31 -17.54 -16.26 -5.78
N VAL A 32 -17.07 -15.86 -6.96
CA VAL A 32 -16.61 -16.79 -8.00
C VAL A 32 -15.43 -17.63 -7.49
N ILE A 33 -14.43 -17.01 -6.86
CA ILE A 33 -13.26 -17.70 -6.30
C ILE A 33 -13.69 -18.66 -5.19
N LYS A 34 -14.58 -18.24 -4.31
CA LYS A 34 -15.06 -19.07 -3.19
C LYS A 34 -15.82 -20.32 -3.66
N ARG A 35 -16.68 -20.18 -4.69
CA ARG A 35 -17.53 -21.27 -5.19
C ARG A 35 -16.82 -22.21 -6.15
N PHE A 36 -15.90 -21.70 -6.94
CA PHE A 36 -15.25 -22.43 -8.04
C PHE A 36 -13.72 -22.24 -8.03
N PRO A 37 -13.02 -22.56 -6.90
CA PRO A 37 -11.62 -22.19 -6.68
C PRO A 37 -10.66 -22.73 -7.74
N GLU A 38 -10.95 -23.90 -8.31
CA GLU A 38 -10.07 -24.56 -9.28
C GLU A 38 -10.38 -24.19 -10.74
N SER A 39 -11.38 -23.32 -10.97
CA SER A 39 -11.80 -22.95 -12.32
C SER A 39 -10.88 -21.88 -12.93
N GLU A 40 -10.84 -21.84 -14.26
CA GLU A 40 -10.20 -20.74 -14.98
C GLU A 40 -10.85 -19.37 -14.68
N PHE A 41 -12.16 -19.37 -14.40
CA PHE A 41 -12.90 -18.18 -13.99
C PHE A 41 -12.44 -17.64 -12.63
N ALA A 42 -12.06 -18.50 -11.70
CA ALA A 42 -11.51 -18.07 -10.42
C ALA A 42 -10.11 -17.44 -10.59
N ARG A 43 -9.30 -17.98 -11.49
CA ARG A 43 -7.99 -17.39 -11.82
C ARG A 43 -8.11 -16.00 -12.43
N ASP A 44 -9.02 -15.85 -13.39
CA ASP A 44 -9.31 -14.55 -14.01
C ASP A 44 -9.92 -13.56 -13.00
N ALA A 45 -10.86 -14.02 -12.17
CA ALA A 45 -11.44 -13.20 -11.10
C ALA A 45 -10.36 -12.68 -10.12
N LYS A 46 -9.37 -13.50 -9.78
CA LYS A 46 -8.25 -13.09 -8.93
C LYS A 46 -7.42 -11.97 -9.58
N VAL A 47 -7.08 -12.11 -10.84
CA VAL A 47 -6.34 -11.07 -11.58
C VAL A 47 -7.11 -9.75 -11.59
N LYS A 48 -8.44 -9.80 -11.82
CA LYS A 48 -9.29 -8.60 -11.80
C LYS A 48 -9.37 -7.95 -10.42
N ILE A 49 -9.40 -8.73 -9.34
CA ILE A 49 -9.35 -8.23 -7.97
C ILE A 49 -8.01 -7.53 -7.71
N ASP A 50 -6.90 -8.19 -8.07
CA ASP A 50 -5.55 -7.64 -7.87
C ASP A 50 -5.37 -6.32 -8.63
N LEU A 51 -5.81 -6.24 -9.89
CA LEU A 51 -5.81 -5.00 -10.68
C LEU A 51 -6.66 -3.90 -10.05
N THR A 52 -7.85 -4.25 -9.54
CA THR A 52 -8.74 -3.27 -8.88
C THR A 52 -8.08 -2.72 -7.61
N TYR A 53 -7.48 -3.57 -6.81
CA TYR A 53 -6.76 -3.14 -5.61
C TYR A 53 -5.53 -2.29 -5.93
N ASP A 54 -4.80 -2.63 -6.99
CA ASP A 54 -3.65 -1.84 -7.43
C ASP A 54 -4.07 -0.42 -7.87
N HIS A 55 -5.17 -0.29 -8.60
CA HIS A 55 -5.74 1.01 -8.96
C HIS A 55 -6.21 1.82 -7.74
N LEU A 56 -6.89 1.18 -6.79
CA LEU A 56 -7.32 1.85 -5.54
C LEU A 56 -6.11 2.30 -4.70
N ALA A 57 -5.11 1.44 -4.55
CA ALA A 57 -3.88 1.78 -3.87
C ALA A 57 -3.14 2.93 -4.56
N GLY A 58 -3.04 2.90 -5.89
CA GLY A 58 -2.43 3.97 -6.69
C GLY A 58 -3.11 5.32 -6.47
N LYS A 59 -4.44 5.33 -6.34
CA LYS A 59 -5.19 6.56 -6.02
C LYS A 59 -4.89 7.10 -4.61
N GLU A 60 -4.85 6.21 -3.62
CA GLU A 60 -4.45 6.61 -2.26
C GLU A 60 -3.01 7.14 -2.23
N MET A 61 -2.10 6.52 -2.98
CA MET A 61 -0.71 6.99 -3.12
C MET A 61 -0.64 8.39 -3.75
N GLU A 62 -1.40 8.64 -4.80
CA GLU A 62 -1.45 9.96 -5.46
C GLU A 62 -1.89 11.05 -4.49
N ILE A 63 -2.96 10.81 -3.73
CA ILE A 63 -3.48 11.75 -2.72
C ILE A 63 -2.46 11.91 -1.58
N GLY A 64 -1.88 10.82 -1.11
CA GLY A 64 -0.86 10.83 -0.06
C GLY A 64 0.38 11.65 -0.45
N ARG A 65 0.90 11.47 -1.66
CA ARG A 65 2.02 12.26 -2.20
C ARG A 65 1.68 13.75 -2.31
N PHE A 66 0.45 14.08 -2.73
CA PHE A 66 -0.01 15.48 -2.75
C PHE A 66 0.04 16.10 -1.34
N TYR A 67 -0.55 15.44 -0.33
CA TYR A 67 -0.51 15.92 1.04
C TYR A 67 0.92 16.04 1.58
N LEU A 68 1.77 15.08 1.27
CA LEU A 68 3.18 15.11 1.68
C LEU A 68 3.91 16.33 1.09
N SER A 69 3.68 16.65 -0.19
CA SER A 69 4.25 17.82 -0.86
C SER A 69 3.78 19.15 -0.24
N GLN A 70 2.57 19.18 0.29
CA GLN A 70 2.01 20.32 1.00
C GLN A 70 2.39 20.35 2.50
N LYS A 71 3.19 19.38 2.97
CA LYS A 71 3.57 19.21 4.39
C LYS A 71 2.40 18.91 5.33
N TYR A 72 1.29 18.40 4.81
CA TYR A 72 0.17 17.90 5.60
C TYR A 72 0.44 16.44 6.00
N TYR A 73 1.44 16.25 6.88
CA TYR A 73 1.98 14.93 7.20
C TYR A 73 0.96 13.95 7.78
N LEU A 74 0.06 14.40 8.67
CA LEU A 74 -0.98 13.52 9.23
C LEU A 74 -1.96 13.03 8.17
N ALA A 75 -2.36 13.90 7.25
CA ALA A 75 -3.22 13.53 6.14
C ALA A 75 -2.53 12.56 5.19
N ALA A 76 -1.25 12.78 4.89
CA ALA A 76 -0.43 11.88 4.09
C ALA A 76 -0.28 10.50 4.76
N ILE A 77 0.03 10.46 6.06
CA ILE A 77 0.13 9.22 6.84
C ILE A 77 -1.14 8.39 6.74
N ASN A 78 -2.31 9.01 6.90
CA ASN A 78 -3.58 8.30 6.80
C ASN A 78 -3.77 7.64 5.43
N ARG A 79 -3.38 8.30 4.35
CA ARG A 79 -3.46 7.74 2.99
C ARG A 79 -2.50 6.58 2.78
N PHE A 80 -1.24 6.74 3.15
CA PHE A 80 -0.24 5.68 3.02
C PHE A 80 -0.55 4.46 3.91
N ARG A 81 -1.06 4.68 5.12
CA ARG A 81 -1.53 3.59 5.98
C ARG A 81 -2.68 2.80 5.35
N THR A 82 -3.61 3.47 4.68
CA THR A 82 -4.67 2.79 3.94
C THR A 82 -4.09 1.82 2.91
N VAL A 83 -3.03 2.20 2.20
CA VAL A 83 -2.35 1.31 1.24
C VAL A 83 -1.75 0.09 1.94
N VAL A 84 -1.01 0.29 3.03
CA VAL A 84 -0.36 -0.80 3.76
C VAL A 84 -1.36 -1.74 4.43
N ASP A 85 -2.44 -1.20 5.01
CA ASP A 85 -3.40 -1.97 5.80
C ASP A 85 -4.48 -2.66 4.95
N ARG A 86 -4.89 -2.06 3.84
CA ARG A 86 -6.01 -2.54 3.01
C ARG A 86 -5.61 -3.11 1.66
N TYR A 87 -4.45 -2.71 1.13
CA TYR A 87 -3.97 -3.08 -0.19
C TYR A 87 -2.56 -3.68 -0.12
N GLU A 88 -2.33 -4.52 0.88
CA GLU A 88 -1.03 -5.10 1.23
C GLU A 88 -0.38 -5.95 0.13
N THR A 89 -1.18 -6.46 -0.81
CA THR A 89 -0.70 -7.28 -1.93
C THR A 89 -0.33 -6.49 -3.18
N THR A 90 -0.52 -5.16 -3.15
CA THR A 90 -0.27 -4.31 -4.31
C THR A 90 1.21 -3.91 -4.43
N THR A 91 1.59 -3.50 -5.63
CA THR A 91 2.95 -3.03 -5.95
C THR A 91 3.31 -1.70 -5.28
N HIS A 92 2.32 -0.99 -4.71
CA HIS A 92 2.48 0.31 -4.07
C HIS A 92 2.98 0.25 -2.62
N VAL A 93 2.95 -0.92 -1.97
CA VAL A 93 3.29 -1.06 -0.55
C VAL A 93 4.72 -0.63 -0.21
N PRO A 94 5.77 -0.96 -0.98
CA PRO A 94 7.12 -0.50 -0.68
C PRO A 94 7.25 1.02 -0.65
N GLU A 95 6.69 1.71 -1.65
CA GLU A 95 6.66 3.18 -1.67
C GLU A 95 5.86 3.73 -0.48
N ALA A 96 4.70 3.16 -0.17
CA ALA A 96 3.86 3.61 0.95
C ALA A 96 4.61 3.54 2.29
N LEU A 97 5.35 2.47 2.54
CA LEU A 97 6.18 2.30 3.73
C LEU A 97 7.32 3.33 3.79
N HIS A 98 7.98 3.59 2.66
CA HIS A 98 8.99 4.66 2.56
C HIS A 98 8.39 6.03 2.88
N ARG A 99 7.27 6.39 2.25
CA ARG A 99 6.60 7.68 2.47
C ARG A 99 6.06 7.84 3.89
N LEU A 100 5.62 6.76 4.53
CA LEU A 100 5.29 6.75 5.95
C LEU A 100 6.52 7.07 6.81
N THR A 101 7.67 6.47 6.49
CA THR A 101 8.94 6.74 7.16
C THR A 101 9.32 8.23 7.05
N GLU A 102 9.25 8.81 5.85
CA GLU A 102 9.50 10.25 5.64
C GLU A 102 8.56 11.12 6.49
N ALA A 103 7.25 10.84 6.43
CA ALA A 103 6.24 11.65 7.12
C ALA A 103 6.37 11.55 8.65
N TYR A 104 6.65 10.37 9.21
CA TYR A 104 6.91 10.20 10.63
C TYR A 104 8.18 10.91 11.09
N LEU A 105 9.25 10.85 10.29
CA LEU A 105 10.49 11.58 10.58
C LEU A 105 10.27 13.09 10.56
N ALA A 106 9.52 13.60 9.61
CA ALA A 106 9.18 15.02 9.51
C ALA A 106 8.40 15.52 10.74
N LEU A 107 7.55 14.68 11.34
CA LEU A 107 6.84 14.97 12.59
C LEU A 107 7.68 14.70 13.85
N GLY A 108 8.90 14.16 13.73
CA GLY A 108 9.72 13.76 14.86
C GLY A 108 9.29 12.48 15.58
N ILE A 109 8.37 11.69 14.98
CA ILE A 109 7.87 10.41 15.51
C ILE A 109 8.83 9.29 15.08
N THR A 110 10.04 9.29 15.64
CA THR A 110 11.14 8.41 15.22
C THR A 110 10.84 6.93 15.47
N GLY A 111 10.07 6.59 16.50
CA GLY A 111 9.68 5.21 16.82
C GLY A 111 8.85 4.59 15.69
N GLU A 112 7.81 5.26 15.22
CA GLU A 112 6.97 4.78 14.11
C GLU A 112 7.74 4.79 12.78
N ALA A 113 8.60 5.79 12.56
CA ALA A 113 9.47 5.82 11.38
C ALA A 113 10.39 4.59 11.32
N ARG A 114 10.98 4.18 12.43
CA ARG A 114 11.82 2.96 12.50
C ARG A 114 11.01 1.69 12.25
N LYS A 115 9.80 1.60 12.80
CA LYS A 115 8.91 0.44 12.55
C LYS A 115 8.57 0.30 11.07
N THR A 116 8.16 1.37 10.42
CA THR A 116 7.81 1.33 8.99
C THR A 116 9.00 1.01 8.11
N ALA A 117 10.17 1.57 8.41
CA ALA A 117 11.41 1.24 7.70
C ALA A 117 11.86 -0.21 7.94
N ALA A 118 11.67 -0.76 9.15
CA ALA A 118 11.98 -2.15 9.46
C ALA A 118 11.05 -3.11 8.70
N VAL A 119 9.75 -2.82 8.61
CA VAL A 119 8.79 -3.60 7.81
C VAL A 119 9.18 -3.58 6.33
N LEU A 120 9.58 -2.42 5.81
CA LEU A 120 10.06 -2.28 4.44
C LEU A 120 11.32 -3.13 4.19
N GLY A 121 12.30 -3.06 5.09
CA GLY A 121 13.54 -3.83 4.98
C GLY A 121 13.35 -5.34 5.12
N HIS A 122 12.40 -5.76 5.95
CA HIS A 122 12.10 -7.18 6.14
C HIS A 122 11.38 -7.79 4.93
N ASN A 123 10.37 -7.10 4.41
CA ASN A 123 9.51 -7.64 3.34
C ASN A 123 10.03 -7.33 1.93
N PHE A 124 10.78 -6.24 1.77
CA PHE A 124 11.25 -5.74 0.46
C PHE A 124 12.73 -5.37 0.50
N PRO A 125 13.63 -6.28 0.90
CA PRO A 125 15.05 -5.97 1.17
C PRO A 125 15.83 -5.51 -0.06
N GLY A 126 15.37 -5.81 -1.27
CA GLY A 126 16.01 -5.42 -2.53
C GLY A 126 15.37 -4.22 -3.21
N SER A 127 14.44 -3.51 -2.57
CA SER A 127 13.80 -2.36 -3.18
C SER A 127 14.60 -1.07 -3.02
N ASP A 128 14.58 -0.21 -4.05
CA ASP A 128 15.19 1.13 -3.99
C ASP A 128 14.59 1.96 -2.85
N TRP A 129 13.31 1.77 -2.54
CA TRP A 129 12.62 2.42 -1.42
C TRP A 129 13.23 2.07 -0.06
N TYR A 130 13.77 0.86 0.08
CA TYR A 130 14.48 0.47 1.30
C TYR A 130 15.81 1.22 1.46
N GLU A 131 16.58 1.32 0.38
CA GLU A 131 17.83 2.07 0.37
C GLU A 131 17.59 3.55 0.67
N ASP A 132 16.58 4.16 0.05
CA ASP A 132 16.18 5.54 0.30
C ASP A 132 15.75 5.76 1.76
N SER A 133 14.98 4.82 2.32
CA SER A 133 14.57 4.88 3.74
C SER A 133 15.75 4.79 4.69
N PHE A 134 16.73 3.94 4.39
CA PHE A 134 17.95 3.82 5.17
C PHE A 134 18.75 5.14 5.20
N GLN A 135 18.90 5.79 4.06
CA GLN A 135 19.59 7.07 3.93
C GLN A 135 18.93 8.19 4.77
N LEU A 136 17.61 8.15 4.95
CA LEU A 136 16.90 9.11 5.81
C LEU A 136 17.37 9.07 7.28
N PHE A 137 17.78 7.90 7.77
CA PHE A 137 18.31 7.77 9.14
C PHE A 137 19.78 8.13 9.24
N GLU A 138 20.60 7.85 8.22
CA GLU A 138 22.02 8.18 8.21
C GLU A 138 22.28 9.69 8.11
N GLY A 139 21.43 10.43 7.44
CA GLY A 139 21.53 11.88 7.22
C GLY A 139 21.25 12.76 8.45
N LYS A 140 20.91 12.19 9.63
CA LYS A 140 20.63 12.94 10.86
C LYS A 140 21.75 12.79 11.89
N PRO A 141 22.49 13.87 12.20
CA PRO A 141 23.66 13.81 13.11
C PRO A 141 23.35 13.50 14.58
N ASN A 142 22.11 13.22 14.98
CA ASN A 142 21.71 12.96 16.36
C ASN A 142 20.66 11.85 16.57
N ALA A 143 20.50 10.92 15.65
CA ALA A 143 19.91 9.65 16.05
C ALA A 143 20.99 8.92 16.88
N GLN A 144 20.80 8.77 18.19
CA GLN A 144 21.64 7.88 18.98
C GLN A 144 21.70 6.56 18.25
N VAL A 145 22.85 6.31 17.62
CA VAL A 145 23.17 5.04 16.99
C VAL A 145 23.31 4.07 18.15
N VAL A 146 22.26 3.34 18.44
CA VAL A 146 22.41 2.05 19.10
C VAL A 146 23.20 1.23 18.10
N ASP A 147 24.34 0.67 18.50
CA ASP A 147 25.28 -0.12 17.69
C ASP A 147 24.69 -1.42 17.11
N GLU A 148 23.38 -1.54 17.10
CA GLU A 148 22.67 -2.61 16.42
C GLU A 148 21.99 -2.07 15.15
N PRO A 149 22.05 -2.81 14.06
CA PRO A 149 21.33 -2.45 12.84
C PRO A 149 19.88 -2.19 13.19
N TRP A 150 19.36 -1.02 12.84
CA TRP A 150 18.02 -0.53 13.17
C TRP A 150 16.88 -1.54 12.83
N TYR A 151 17.14 -2.50 11.93
CA TYR A 151 16.20 -3.59 11.55
C TYR A 151 16.25 -4.80 12.48
N LYS A 152 17.16 -4.86 13.48
CA LYS A 152 17.28 -5.97 14.44
C LYS A 152 16.60 -5.73 15.79
N VAL A 153 15.87 -4.64 15.92
CA VAL A 153 15.18 -4.26 17.17
C VAL A 153 13.78 -4.90 17.28
N TRP A 154 13.66 -6.14 16.81
CA TRP A 154 12.43 -6.96 16.97
C TRP A 154 12.76 -8.35 17.46
#